data_b5e9ad92d3692ffc71803262977e90e2
#
_entry.id   b5e9ad92d3692ffc71803262977e90e2
#
_cell.length_a   1.000
_cell.length_b   1.000
_cell.length_c   1.000
_cell.angle_alpha   90.00
_cell.angle_beta   90.00
_cell.angle_gamma   90.00
#
_symmetry.space_group_name_H-M   'P 1'
#
loop_
_entity.id
_entity.type
_entity.pdbx_description
1 polymer ?
#
loop_
_entity_poly.entity_id
_entity_poly.type
_entity_poly.pdbx_seq_one_letter_code
_entity_poly.pdbx_strand_id
1 'polypeptide(L)'
;MGKLDGKVAVITGGTSGLALAGAKLFVDEGAHVFISGRRKEMLDDAIELIGRNVTGVQGDAANLDDLDRLFETVKQEKGAIDVLWTSAGTGEQGKLGEITEEHFDSTFGLNARGTLFTVQKALPLFNDGGSIFMTGSNASLKGYPEWSVYAASKAVQQAYARVWLSELKDRRIRVNVLTPGQVATPKQEELFDEATKRQFESLIPRGTMGHPEEIATVALFLASDDSSYVNGMELVVDGGTAAV
;
A
#
# COMPACT_ATOMS: atom_id res chain seq x y z
N MET A 1 0.96 -21.76 14.32
CA MET A 1 1.23 -20.36 14.66
C MET A 1 1.38 -19.62 13.35
N GLY A 2 0.56 -18.60 13.15
CA GLY A 2 0.61 -17.80 11.92
C GLY A 2 1.88 -16.93 11.86
N LYS A 3 2.26 -16.47 10.68
CA LYS A 3 3.47 -15.63 10.47
C LYS A 3 3.41 -14.27 11.18
N LEU A 4 2.20 -13.80 11.50
CA LEU A 4 1.94 -12.52 12.18
C LEU A 4 1.23 -12.71 13.53
N ASP A 5 1.37 -13.88 14.15
CA ASP A 5 0.69 -14.20 15.41
C ASP A 5 1.04 -13.18 16.50
N GLY A 6 0.00 -12.52 17.06
CA GLY A 6 0.14 -11.48 18.09
C GLY A 6 0.64 -10.11 17.57
N LYS A 7 0.88 -9.93 16.27
CA LYS A 7 1.33 -8.67 15.67
C LYS A 7 0.18 -7.71 15.46
N VAL A 8 0.48 -6.42 15.49
CA VAL A 8 -0.43 -5.32 15.16
C VAL A 8 -0.01 -4.70 13.83
N ALA A 9 -0.90 -4.73 12.85
CA ALA A 9 -0.68 -4.14 11.53
C ALA A 9 -1.63 -2.96 11.27
N VAL A 10 -1.12 -1.93 10.61
CA VAL A 10 -1.92 -0.79 10.13
C VAL A 10 -1.80 -0.72 8.61
N ILE A 11 -2.94 -0.66 7.92
CA ILE A 11 -3.03 -0.62 6.45
C ILE A 11 -3.90 0.56 6.02
N THR A 12 -3.31 1.56 5.37
CA THR A 12 -4.10 2.66 4.77
C THR A 12 -4.69 2.24 3.42
N GLY A 13 -5.92 2.64 3.15
CA GLY A 13 -6.62 2.21 1.92
C GLY A 13 -7.06 0.75 1.94
N GLY A 14 -7.26 0.15 3.13
CA GLY A 14 -7.54 -1.26 3.35
C GLY A 14 -8.96 -1.73 2.99
N THR A 15 -9.77 -0.90 2.35
CA THR A 15 -11.19 -1.19 2.08
C THR A 15 -11.46 -1.90 0.75
N SER A 16 -10.45 -2.08 -0.10
CA SER A 16 -10.62 -2.74 -1.41
C SER A 16 -9.30 -3.23 -2.00
N GLY A 17 -9.40 -4.07 -3.04
CA GLY A 17 -8.26 -4.48 -3.88
C GLY A 17 -7.13 -5.12 -3.10
N LEU A 18 -5.89 -4.69 -3.40
CA LEU A 18 -4.66 -5.28 -2.86
C LEU A 18 -4.59 -5.22 -1.34
N ALA A 19 -4.93 -4.06 -0.78
CA ALA A 19 -4.84 -3.81 0.66
C ALA A 19 -5.88 -4.60 1.45
N LEU A 20 -7.09 -4.78 0.92
CA LEU A 20 -8.12 -5.62 1.53
C LEU A 20 -7.70 -7.09 1.52
N ALA A 21 -7.18 -7.59 0.38
CA ALA A 21 -6.67 -8.96 0.30
C ALA A 21 -5.52 -9.19 1.30
N GLY A 22 -4.62 -8.21 1.44
CA GLY A 22 -3.56 -8.26 2.43
C GLY A 22 -4.07 -8.21 3.87
N ALA A 23 -5.06 -7.36 4.18
CA ALA A 23 -5.66 -7.28 5.50
C ALA A 23 -6.28 -8.62 5.93
N LYS A 24 -7.02 -9.28 5.03
CA LYS A 24 -7.58 -10.63 5.25
C LYS A 24 -6.47 -11.63 5.56
N LEU A 25 -5.45 -11.69 4.71
CA LEU A 25 -4.35 -12.63 4.87
C LEU A 25 -3.58 -12.37 6.19
N PHE A 26 -3.36 -11.11 6.58
CA PHE A 26 -2.68 -10.78 7.83
C PHE A 26 -3.48 -11.24 9.05
N VAL A 27 -4.81 -11.07 9.01
CA VAL A 27 -5.70 -11.59 10.06
C VAL A 27 -5.68 -13.10 10.11
N ASP A 28 -5.67 -13.80 8.98
CA ASP A 28 -5.58 -15.26 8.91
C ASP A 28 -4.24 -15.78 9.45
N GLU A 29 -3.19 -14.97 9.33
CA GLU A 29 -1.85 -15.22 9.88
C GLU A 29 -1.67 -14.73 11.34
N GLY A 30 -2.76 -14.34 12.01
CA GLY A 30 -2.78 -14.07 13.45
C GLY A 30 -2.60 -12.61 13.86
N ALA A 31 -2.53 -11.67 12.92
CA ALA A 31 -2.44 -10.25 13.25
C ALA A 31 -3.79 -9.67 13.71
N HIS A 32 -3.71 -8.59 14.50
CA HIS A 32 -4.79 -7.61 14.58
C HIS A 32 -4.52 -6.50 13.58
N VAL A 33 -5.48 -6.20 12.70
CA VAL A 33 -5.29 -5.26 11.59
C VAL A 33 -6.16 -4.03 11.76
N PHE A 34 -5.57 -2.85 11.73
CA PHE A 34 -6.29 -1.59 11.55
C PHE A 34 -6.31 -1.24 10.06
N ILE A 35 -7.50 -0.99 9.54
CA ILE A 35 -7.68 -0.52 8.16
C ILE A 35 -8.27 0.87 8.14
N SER A 36 -7.86 1.72 7.19
CA SER A 36 -8.49 3.01 6.97
C SER A 36 -9.01 3.18 5.56
N GLY A 37 -10.04 4.01 5.41
CA GLY A 37 -10.63 4.37 4.14
C GLY A 37 -11.62 5.51 4.26
N ARG A 38 -11.86 6.25 3.17
CA ARG A 38 -12.70 7.44 3.17
C ARG A 38 -14.20 7.13 3.23
N ARG A 39 -14.61 6.07 2.51
CA ARG A 39 -16.03 5.70 2.35
C ARG A 39 -16.44 4.76 3.47
N LYS A 40 -17.38 5.24 4.32
CA LYS A 40 -17.85 4.49 5.50
C LYS A 40 -18.44 3.13 5.12
N GLU A 41 -19.28 3.09 4.10
CA GLU A 41 -19.93 1.85 3.63
C GLU A 41 -18.89 0.79 3.22
N MET A 42 -17.91 1.16 2.40
CA MET A 42 -16.84 0.22 2.00
C MET A 42 -15.95 -0.21 3.17
N LEU A 43 -15.80 0.63 4.17
CA LEU A 43 -15.07 0.29 5.38
C LEU A 43 -15.84 -0.75 6.20
N ASP A 44 -17.14 -0.58 6.33
CA ASP A 44 -18.01 -1.51 7.04
C ASP A 44 -18.07 -2.88 6.32
N ASP A 45 -18.23 -2.87 4.99
CA ASP A 45 -18.19 -4.08 4.16
C ASP A 45 -16.86 -4.83 4.31
N ALA A 46 -15.74 -4.08 4.34
CA ALA A 46 -14.42 -4.67 4.52
C ALA A 46 -14.26 -5.31 5.92
N ILE A 47 -14.75 -4.65 6.97
CA ILE A 47 -14.75 -5.20 8.34
C ILE A 47 -15.58 -6.48 8.39
N GLU A 48 -16.77 -6.49 7.82
CA GLU A 48 -17.66 -7.66 7.77
C GLU A 48 -16.99 -8.81 7.00
N LEU A 49 -16.38 -8.52 5.86
CA LEU A 49 -15.68 -9.50 5.02
C LEU A 49 -14.46 -10.11 5.73
N ILE A 50 -13.71 -9.34 6.50
CA ILE A 50 -12.58 -9.83 7.30
C ILE A 50 -13.09 -10.59 8.54
N GLY A 51 -14.12 -10.10 9.20
CA GLY A 51 -14.93 -10.77 10.20
C GLY A 51 -14.35 -10.85 11.61
N ARG A 52 -13.01 -10.77 11.80
CA ARG A 52 -12.34 -10.88 13.11
C ARG A 52 -11.04 -10.09 13.14
N ASN A 53 -10.56 -9.74 14.34
CA ASN A 53 -9.25 -9.09 14.55
C ASN A 53 -8.98 -7.91 13.61
N VAL A 54 -10.02 -7.15 13.30
CA VAL A 54 -9.95 -5.96 12.46
C VAL A 54 -10.65 -4.78 13.11
N THR A 55 -10.04 -3.62 13.04
CA THR A 55 -10.62 -2.33 13.44
C THR A 55 -10.57 -1.39 12.24
N GLY A 56 -11.72 -0.85 11.86
CA GLY A 56 -11.81 0.14 10.77
C GLY A 56 -11.86 1.57 11.31
N VAL A 57 -11.03 2.44 10.78
CA VAL A 57 -11.03 3.87 11.11
C VAL A 57 -11.30 4.68 9.84
N GLN A 58 -12.46 5.35 9.79
CA GLN A 58 -12.78 6.20 8.65
C GLN A 58 -11.84 7.42 8.60
N GLY A 59 -11.21 7.65 7.45
CA GLY A 59 -10.32 8.78 7.25
C GLY A 59 -9.67 8.82 5.86
N ASP A 60 -9.19 10.01 5.51
CA ASP A 60 -8.40 10.26 4.32
C ASP A 60 -6.90 10.30 4.69
N ALA A 61 -6.08 9.44 4.09
CA ALA A 61 -4.64 9.43 4.32
C ALA A 61 -3.92 10.72 3.85
N ALA A 62 -4.58 11.57 3.07
CA ALA A 62 -4.10 12.91 2.73
C ALA A 62 -4.40 13.96 3.82
N ASN A 63 -5.32 13.68 4.74
CA ASN A 63 -5.72 14.56 5.84
C ASN A 63 -4.98 14.19 7.13
N LEU A 64 -4.25 15.15 7.71
CA LEU A 64 -3.41 14.89 8.88
C LEU A 64 -4.22 14.65 10.17
N ASP A 65 -5.38 15.28 10.32
CA ASP A 65 -6.26 15.06 11.49
C ASP A 65 -6.90 13.66 11.45
N ASP A 66 -7.18 13.16 10.25
CA ASP A 66 -7.67 11.79 10.07
C ASP A 66 -6.58 10.75 10.40
N LEU A 67 -5.33 11.04 10.05
CA LEU A 67 -4.19 10.21 10.46
C LEU A 67 -3.97 10.26 11.97
N ASP A 68 -4.13 11.42 12.62
CA ASP A 68 -4.05 11.54 14.08
C ASP A 68 -5.11 10.67 14.74
N ARG A 69 -6.35 10.71 14.26
CA ARG A 69 -7.43 9.86 14.75
C ARG A 69 -7.14 8.36 14.57
N LEU A 70 -6.57 7.98 13.41
CA LEU A 70 -6.17 6.59 13.16
C LEU A 70 -5.17 6.12 14.21
N PHE A 71 -4.07 6.84 14.40
CA PHE A 71 -3.01 6.40 15.31
C PHE A 71 -3.38 6.55 16.78
N GLU A 72 -4.25 7.49 17.13
CA GLU A 72 -4.80 7.55 18.50
C GLU A 72 -5.69 6.32 18.78
N THR A 73 -6.50 5.87 17.82
CA THR A 73 -7.29 4.64 17.95
C THR A 73 -6.38 3.42 18.14
N VAL A 74 -5.32 3.30 17.31
CA VAL A 74 -4.34 2.21 17.46
C VAL A 74 -3.69 2.23 18.85
N LYS A 75 -3.29 3.41 19.32
CA LYS A 75 -2.70 3.60 20.64
C LYS A 75 -3.63 3.16 21.77
N GLN A 76 -4.90 3.55 21.69
CA GLN A 76 -5.89 3.21 22.71
C GLN A 76 -6.22 1.71 22.75
N GLU A 77 -6.32 1.06 21.59
CA GLU A 77 -6.73 -0.35 21.53
C GLU A 77 -5.57 -1.34 21.67
N LYS A 78 -4.38 -1.01 21.17
CA LYS A 78 -3.24 -1.95 21.10
C LYS A 78 -1.94 -1.40 21.65
N GLY A 79 -1.77 -0.10 21.73
CA GLY A 79 -0.60 0.57 22.28
C GLY A 79 0.63 0.60 21.38
N ALA A 80 0.76 -0.33 20.43
CA ALA A 80 1.94 -0.45 19.58
C ALA A 80 1.61 -0.95 18.16
N ILE A 81 2.57 -0.80 17.24
CA ILE A 81 2.51 -1.23 15.83
C ILE A 81 3.75 -2.07 15.51
N ASP A 82 3.57 -3.19 14.83
CA ASP A 82 4.65 -4.03 14.30
C ASP A 82 4.80 -3.86 12.78
N VAL A 83 3.68 -3.61 12.08
CA VAL A 83 3.65 -3.54 10.61
C VAL A 83 2.86 -2.31 10.17
N LEU A 84 3.43 -1.53 9.26
CA LEU A 84 2.72 -0.45 8.57
C LEU A 84 2.79 -0.66 7.06
N TRP A 85 1.64 -0.76 6.44
CA TRP A 85 1.49 -0.77 4.98
C TRP A 85 0.77 0.49 4.51
N THR A 86 1.49 1.43 3.88
CA THR A 86 0.88 2.59 3.25
C THR A 86 0.43 2.22 1.83
N SER A 87 -0.85 1.85 1.69
CA SER A 87 -1.42 1.41 0.42
C SER A 87 -2.45 2.40 -0.16
N ALA A 88 -2.90 3.37 0.61
CA ALA A 88 -3.76 4.42 0.08
C ALA A 88 -3.07 5.16 -1.07
N GLY A 89 -3.75 5.27 -2.20
CA GLY A 89 -3.20 5.94 -3.37
C GLY A 89 -4.26 6.21 -4.43
N THR A 90 -3.97 7.17 -5.29
CA THR A 90 -4.78 7.52 -6.45
C THR A 90 -3.90 7.74 -7.66
N GLY A 91 -4.49 7.65 -8.84
CA GLY A 91 -3.85 8.00 -10.10
C GLY A 91 -4.92 8.36 -11.12
N GLU A 92 -4.62 9.36 -11.90
CA GLU A 92 -5.43 9.86 -13.00
C GLU A 92 -4.52 10.09 -14.21
N GLN A 93 -5.06 9.89 -15.40
CA GLN A 93 -4.35 10.18 -16.66
C GLN A 93 -4.38 11.68 -16.94
N GLY A 94 -3.29 12.19 -17.49
CA GLY A 94 -3.18 13.57 -17.94
C GLY A 94 -2.06 13.73 -18.95
N LYS A 95 -2.40 14.26 -20.14
CA LYS A 95 -1.40 14.56 -21.18
C LYS A 95 -0.48 15.67 -20.72
N LEU A 96 0.81 15.55 -21.03
CA LEU A 96 1.75 16.64 -20.80
C LEU A 96 1.29 17.89 -21.58
N GLY A 97 1.13 19.01 -20.86
CA GLY A 97 0.53 20.24 -21.39
C GLY A 97 -0.94 20.45 -20.99
N GLU A 98 -1.63 19.41 -20.50
CA GLU A 98 -3.03 19.47 -20.03
C GLU A 98 -3.15 19.22 -18.52
N ILE A 99 -2.03 18.90 -17.84
CA ILE A 99 -2.00 18.62 -16.40
C ILE A 99 -2.28 19.91 -15.64
N THR A 100 -3.27 19.88 -14.75
CA THR A 100 -3.62 20.99 -13.87
C THR A 100 -2.89 20.91 -12.53
N GLU A 101 -2.81 22.04 -11.81
CA GLU A 101 -2.28 22.07 -10.43
C GLU A 101 -3.09 21.16 -9.52
N GLU A 102 -4.42 21.14 -9.66
CA GLU A 102 -5.30 20.29 -8.86
C GLU A 102 -5.03 18.79 -9.08
N HIS A 103 -4.83 18.37 -10.35
CA HIS A 103 -4.44 16.99 -10.67
C HIS A 103 -3.11 16.63 -9.99
N PHE A 104 -2.11 17.51 -10.09
CA PHE A 104 -0.81 17.31 -9.45
C PHE A 104 -0.95 17.24 -7.93
N ASP A 105 -1.58 18.24 -7.31
CA ASP A 105 -1.70 18.37 -5.86
C ASP A 105 -2.50 17.24 -5.25
N SER A 106 -3.60 16.81 -5.87
CA SER A 106 -4.40 15.68 -5.39
C SER A 106 -3.61 14.37 -5.41
N THR A 107 -2.85 14.12 -6.49
CA THR A 107 -2.06 12.90 -6.65
C THR A 107 -0.86 12.88 -5.70
N PHE A 108 -0.05 13.94 -5.66
CA PHE A 108 1.09 14.03 -4.74
C PHE A 108 0.66 14.20 -3.29
N GLY A 109 -0.43 14.90 -3.05
CA GLY A 109 -1.03 15.08 -1.73
C GLY A 109 -1.31 13.74 -1.04
N LEU A 110 -1.89 12.79 -1.76
CA LEU A 110 -2.15 11.47 -1.22
C LEU A 110 -0.92 10.55 -1.30
N ASN A 111 -0.36 10.38 -2.51
CA ASN A 111 0.64 9.35 -2.74
C ASN A 111 2.02 9.66 -2.11
N ALA A 112 2.42 10.92 -2.07
CA ALA A 112 3.72 11.33 -1.53
C ALA A 112 3.59 11.92 -0.12
N ARG A 113 2.88 13.05 0.02
CA ARG A 113 2.70 13.72 1.32
C ARG A 113 1.96 12.84 2.32
N GLY A 114 0.85 12.21 1.91
CA GLY A 114 0.07 11.32 2.76
C GLY A 114 0.89 10.13 3.27
N THR A 115 1.68 9.49 2.41
CA THR A 115 2.59 8.41 2.79
C THR A 115 3.61 8.86 3.83
N LEU A 116 4.29 10.01 3.59
CA LEU A 116 5.29 10.53 4.53
C LEU A 116 4.68 10.75 5.92
N PHE A 117 3.56 11.46 6.00
CA PHE A 117 2.95 11.76 7.28
C PHE A 117 2.29 10.56 7.95
N THR A 118 1.81 9.59 7.18
CA THR A 118 1.36 8.31 7.73
C THR A 118 2.50 7.60 8.47
N VAL A 119 3.66 7.49 7.85
CA VAL A 119 4.84 6.89 8.49
C VAL A 119 5.28 7.71 9.70
N GLN A 120 5.44 9.03 9.54
CA GLN A 120 5.89 9.91 10.64
C GLN A 120 4.99 9.82 11.87
N LYS A 121 3.67 9.81 11.69
CA LYS A 121 2.71 9.71 12.80
C LYS A 121 2.66 8.32 13.43
N ALA A 122 2.97 7.26 12.67
CA ALA A 122 3.07 5.89 13.17
C ALA A 122 4.31 5.66 14.05
N LEU A 123 5.45 6.33 13.76
CA LEU A 123 6.74 6.05 14.38
C LEU A 123 6.73 6.04 15.92
N PRO A 124 6.02 6.93 16.64
CA PRO A 124 5.97 6.89 18.09
C PRO A 124 5.36 5.60 18.69
N LEU A 125 4.56 4.90 17.89
CA LEU A 125 3.87 3.66 18.29
C LEU A 125 4.60 2.40 17.82
N PHE A 126 5.61 2.53 16.94
CA PHE A 126 6.29 1.37 16.39
C PHE A 126 7.09 0.60 17.43
N ASN A 127 7.00 -0.73 17.39
CA ASN A 127 7.94 -1.61 18.06
C ASN A 127 9.28 -1.65 17.30
N ASP A 128 10.38 -1.82 18.03
CA ASP A 128 11.67 -2.08 17.40
C ASP A 128 11.66 -3.42 16.66
N GLY A 129 12.30 -3.47 15.52
CA GLY A 129 12.29 -4.64 14.63
C GLY A 129 11.05 -4.74 13.73
N GLY A 130 10.19 -3.73 13.72
CA GLY A 130 8.99 -3.70 12.89
C GLY A 130 9.26 -3.58 11.39
N SER A 131 8.18 -3.60 10.59
CA SER A 131 8.24 -3.52 9.14
C SER A 131 7.35 -2.41 8.59
N ILE A 132 7.93 -1.51 7.82
CA ILE A 132 7.21 -0.50 7.03
C ILE A 132 7.35 -0.87 5.55
N PHE A 133 6.25 -0.88 4.81
CA PHE A 133 6.33 -0.95 3.36
C PHE A 133 5.24 -0.13 2.69
N MET A 134 5.58 0.39 1.53
CA MET A 134 4.77 1.33 0.77
C MET A 134 4.35 0.68 -0.55
N THR A 135 3.14 0.97 -1.03
CA THR A 135 2.71 0.52 -2.35
C THR A 135 3.28 1.43 -3.44
N GLY A 136 4.26 0.91 -4.18
CA GLY A 136 4.78 1.49 -5.41
C GLY A 136 3.86 1.25 -6.61
N SER A 137 4.45 1.30 -7.80
CA SER A 137 3.82 0.91 -9.06
C SER A 137 4.90 0.69 -10.12
N ASN A 138 4.74 -0.28 -10.99
CA ASN A 138 5.65 -0.45 -12.13
C ASN A 138 5.63 0.74 -13.11
N ALA A 139 4.64 1.64 -12.97
CA ALA A 139 4.64 2.92 -13.68
C ALA A 139 5.80 3.85 -13.27
N SER A 140 6.43 3.63 -12.10
CA SER A 140 7.66 4.34 -11.71
C SER A 140 8.91 3.82 -12.42
N LEU A 141 8.84 2.63 -13.01
CA LEU A 141 9.96 1.92 -13.62
C LEU A 141 9.88 1.88 -15.16
N LYS A 142 8.67 1.99 -15.70
CA LYS A 142 8.40 1.93 -17.15
C LYS A 142 7.51 3.10 -17.56
N GLY A 143 7.83 3.76 -18.67
CA GLY A 143 7.07 4.90 -19.17
C GLY A 143 5.73 4.48 -19.76
N TYR A 144 4.65 4.99 -19.19
CA TYR A 144 3.31 4.89 -19.74
C TYR A 144 2.83 6.28 -20.16
N PRO A 145 2.41 6.50 -21.41
CA PRO A 145 1.85 7.78 -21.84
C PRO A 145 0.73 8.25 -20.90
N GLU A 146 0.67 9.56 -20.64
CA GLU A 146 -0.35 10.21 -19.81
C GLU A 146 -0.27 9.91 -18.28
N TRP A 147 0.70 9.13 -17.81
CA TRP A 147 0.83 8.76 -16.40
C TRP A 147 1.97 9.49 -15.65
N SER A 148 2.47 10.62 -16.19
CA SER A 148 3.66 11.30 -15.64
C SER A 148 3.51 11.70 -14.17
N VAL A 149 2.39 12.28 -13.75
CA VAL A 149 2.15 12.71 -12.36
C VAL A 149 2.08 11.50 -11.43
N TYR A 150 1.30 10.50 -11.81
CA TYR A 150 1.19 9.27 -11.03
C TYR A 150 2.53 8.53 -10.92
N ALA A 151 3.22 8.32 -12.03
CA ALA A 151 4.51 7.63 -12.06
C ALA A 151 5.54 8.33 -11.15
N ALA A 152 5.65 9.65 -11.25
CA ALA A 152 6.52 10.45 -10.39
C ALA A 152 6.14 10.33 -8.90
N SER A 153 4.83 10.38 -8.57
CA SER A 153 4.36 10.23 -7.21
C SER A 153 4.64 8.84 -6.61
N LYS A 154 4.74 7.80 -7.46
CA LYS A 154 5.10 6.45 -7.04
C LYS A 154 6.62 6.23 -6.95
N ALA A 155 7.42 6.92 -7.77
CA ALA A 155 8.87 6.90 -7.66
C ALA A 155 9.40 7.47 -6.33
N VAL A 156 8.65 8.37 -5.69
CA VAL A 156 8.98 8.93 -4.37
C VAL A 156 9.11 7.84 -3.30
N GLN A 157 8.34 6.74 -3.39
CA GLN A 157 8.32 5.68 -2.39
C GLN A 157 9.72 5.04 -2.22
N GLN A 158 10.40 4.80 -3.34
CA GLN A 158 11.75 4.24 -3.29
C GLN A 158 12.78 5.22 -2.73
N ALA A 159 12.60 6.52 -2.95
CA ALA A 159 13.44 7.54 -2.34
C ALA A 159 13.25 7.56 -0.80
N TYR A 160 12.00 7.50 -0.33
CA TYR A 160 11.70 7.39 1.09
C TYR A 160 12.31 6.13 1.71
N ALA A 161 12.13 4.97 1.08
CA ALA A 161 12.68 3.73 1.60
C ALA A 161 14.20 3.81 1.83
N ARG A 162 14.94 4.36 0.85
CA ARG A 162 16.41 4.52 0.94
C ARG A 162 16.87 5.46 2.05
N VAL A 163 16.11 6.50 2.36
CA VAL A 163 16.45 7.44 3.44
C VAL A 163 16.04 6.85 4.80
N TRP A 164 14.80 6.40 4.92
CA TRP A 164 14.25 5.96 6.20
C TRP A 164 14.90 4.70 6.76
N LEU A 165 15.35 3.76 5.90
CA LEU A 165 16.10 2.60 6.38
C LEU A 165 17.37 2.99 7.17
N SER A 166 18.01 4.11 6.81
CA SER A 166 19.18 4.63 7.50
C SER A 166 18.82 5.38 8.78
N GLU A 167 17.72 6.14 8.75
CA GLU A 167 17.23 6.88 9.91
C GLU A 167 16.66 5.95 11.00
N LEU A 168 16.10 4.81 10.60
CA LEU A 168 15.46 3.85 11.50
C LEU A 168 16.35 2.63 11.87
N LYS A 169 17.63 2.64 11.47
CA LYS A 169 18.56 1.52 11.69
C LYS A 169 18.71 1.13 13.16
N ASP A 170 18.77 2.11 14.06
CA ASP A 170 18.97 1.86 15.49
C ASP A 170 17.75 1.19 16.15
N ARG A 171 16.58 1.39 15.54
CA ARG A 171 15.32 0.70 15.87
C ARG A 171 15.11 -0.61 15.13
N ARG A 172 16.02 -0.97 14.23
CA ARG A 172 15.94 -2.19 13.40
C ARG A 172 14.63 -2.31 12.61
N ILE A 173 13.98 -1.18 12.28
CA ILE A 173 12.78 -1.15 11.47
C ILE A 173 13.18 -1.26 10.01
N ARG A 174 12.61 -2.25 9.32
CA ARG A 174 12.82 -2.44 7.88
C ARG A 174 11.89 -1.54 7.08
N VAL A 175 12.38 -1.00 5.96
CA VAL A 175 11.58 -0.12 5.08
C VAL A 175 11.74 -0.59 3.64
N ASN A 176 10.64 -1.00 2.99
CA ASN A 176 10.65 -1.53 1.63
C ASN A 176 9.53 -0.92 0.78
N VAL A 177 9.54 -1.20 -0.51
CA VAL A 177 8.48 -0.86 -1.46
C VAL A 177 7.96 -2.13 -2.10
N LEU A 178 6.64 -2.32 -2.07
CA LEU A 178 5.92 -3.35 -2.82
C LEU A 178 5.39 -2.71 -4.09
N THR A 179 5.89 -3.13 -5.25
CA THR A 179 5.62 -2.51 -6.56
C THR A 179 4.81 -3.45 -7.46
N PRO A 180 3.47 -3.37 -7.40
CA PRO A 180 2.60 -4.16 -8.27
C PRO A 180 2.64 -3.69 -9.72
N GLY A 181 2.35 -4.61 -10.63
CA GLY A 181 1.92 -4.32 -11.99
C GLY A 181 0.41 -4.18 -12.13
N GLN A 182 -0.11 -4.61 -13.30
CA GLN A 182 -1.54 -4.68 -13.55
C GLN A 182 -2.15 -5.84 -12.75
N VAL A 183 -3.10 -5.51 -11.87
CA VAL A 183 -3.79 -6.47 -10.99
C VAL A 183 -5.29 -6.30 -11.18
N ALA A 184 -6.00 -7.38 -11.42
CA ALA A 184 -7.46 -7.41 -11.57
C ALA A 184 -8.12 -7.06 -10.22
N THR A 185 -8.39 -5.78 -10.03
CA THR A 185 -9.11 -5.25 -8.86
C THR A 185 -10.50 -4.80 -9.28
N PRO A 186 -11.49 -4.77 -8.37
CA PRO A 186 -12.83 -4.28 -8.69
C PRO A 186 -12.83 -2.91 -9.39
N LYS A 187 -11.95 -2.00 -8.98
CA LYS A 187 -11.80 -0.69 -9.63
C LYS A 187 -11.33 -0.80 -11.10
N GLN A 188 -10.43 -1.73 -11.41
CA GLN A 188 -9.97 -1.94 -12.79
C GLN A 188 -11.02 -2.67 -13.62
N GLU A 189 -11.78 -3.57 -13.02
CA GLU A 189 -12.89 -4.26 -13.69
C GLU A 189 -14.00 -3.30 -14.10
N GLU A 190 -14.28 -2.27 -13.30
CA GLU A 190 -15.24 -1.21 -13.61
C GLU A 190 -14.72 -0.23 -14.69
N LEU A 191 -13.40 0.03 -14.72
CA LEU A 191 -12.81 1.06 -15.58
C LEU A 191 -12.42 0.55 -16.97
N PHE A 192 -12.08 -0.74 -17.10
CA PHE A 192 -11.52 -1.28 -18.33
C PHE A 192 -12.46 -2.29 -18.99
N ASP A 193 -12.74 -2.05 -20.27
CA ASP A 193 -13.42 -3.02 -21.11
C ASP A 193 -12.51 -4.23 -21.45
N GLU A 194 -13.09 -5.29 -21.99
CA GLU A 194 -12.39 -6.52 -22.33
C GLU A 194 -11.27 -6.33 -23.38
N ALA A 195 -11.36 -5.31 -24.23
CA ALA A 195 -10.32 -5.01 -25.21
C ALA A 195 -9.09 -4.40 -24.52
N THR A 196 -9.32 -3.47 -23.61
CA THR A 196 -8.27 -2.84 -22.79
C THR A 196 -7.60 -3.87 -21.87
N LYS A 197 -8.36 -4.77 -21.24
CA LYS A 197 -7.82 -5.87 -20.44
C LYS A 197 -6.89 -6.76 -21.26
N ARG A 198 -7.34 -7.23 -22.44
CA ARG A 198 -6.50 -8.03 -23.35
C ARG A 198 -5.25 -7.29 -23.82
N GLN A 199 -5.34 -5.97 -24.02
CA GLN A 199 -4.17 -5.17 -24.35
C GLN A 199 -3.15 -5.18 -23.21
N PHE A 200 -3.58 -5.00 -21.95
CA PHE A 200 -2.68 -5.10 -20.80
C PHE A 200 -2.07 -6.50 -20.67
N GLU A 201 -2.88 -7.54 -20.78
CA GLU A 201 -2.40 -8.94 -20.72
C GLU A 201 -1.34 -9.25 -21.77
N SER A 202 -1.49 -8.70 -22.97
CA SER A 202 -0.50 -8.89 -24.05
C SER A 202 0.87 -8.26 -23.77
N LEU A 203 0.93 -7.30 -22.84
CA LEU A 203 2.17 -6.63 -22.41
C LEU A 203 2.82 -7.30 -21.19
N ILE A 204 2.12 -8.24 -20.56
CA ILE A 204 2.61 -8.96 -19.39
C ILE A 204 3.28 -10.26 -19.84
N PRO A 205 4.58 -10.49 -19.58
CA PRO A 205 5.23 -11.77 -19.96
C PRO A 205 4.53 -13.01 -19.42
N ARG A 206 3.90 -12.93 -18.26
CA ARG A 206 3.07 -14.02 -17.71
C ARG A 206 1.82 -14.30 -18.53
N GLY A 207 1.36 -13.37 -19.33
CA GLY A 207 0.17 -13.49 -20.19
C GLY A 207 -1.17 -13.21 -19.52
N THR A 208 -1.20 -12.90 -18.21
CA THR A 208 -2.41 -12.55 -17.48
C THR A 208 -2.12 -11.46 -16.45
N MET A 209 -3.12 -10.66 -16.11
CA MET A 209 -3.03 -9.76 -14.95
C MET A 209 -2.82 -10.55 -13.66
N GLY A 210 -2.27 -9.86 -12.62
CA GLY A 210 -2.17 -10.40 -11.28
C GLY A 210 -3.54 -10.44 -10.59
N HIS A 211 -3.63 -11.23 -9.51
CA HIS A 211 -4.75 -11.20 -8.59
C HIS A 211 -4.36 -10.51 -7.27
N PRO A 212 -5.29 -9.85 -6.55
CA PRO A 212 -4.99 -9.21 -5.28
C PRO A 212 -4.30 -10.12 -4.26
N GLU A 213 -4.65 -11.40 -4.24
CA GLU A 213 -4.09 -12.43 -3.35
C GLU A 213 -2.59 -12.68 -3.62
N GLU A 214 -2.15 -12.57 -4.87
CA GLU A 214 -0.73 -12.73 -5.22
C GLU A 214 0.10 -11.58 -4.64
N ILE A 215 -0.44 -10.36 -4.66
CA ILE A 215 0.18 -9.20 -4.02
C ILE A 215 0.13 -9.32 -2.49
N ALA A 216 -0.98 -9.80 -1.94
CA ALA A 216 -1.14 -10.04 -0.50
C ALA A 216 -0.09 -11.03 0.03
N THR A 217 0.25 -12.06 -0.74
CA THR A 217 1.30 -13.04 -0.36
C THR A 217 2.67 -12.36 -0.21
N VAL A 218 3.01 -11.45 -1.12
CA VAL A 218 4.27 -10.70 -1.04
C VAL A 218 4.22 -9.65 0.07
N ALA A 219 3.05 -9.03 0.31
CA ALA A 219 2.86 -8.14 1.44
C ALA A 219 3.06 -8.89 2.78
N LEU A 220 2.55 -10.12 2.91
CA LEU A 220 2.79 -10.98 4.08
C LEU A 220 4.28 -11.29 4.26
N PHE A 221 5.00 -11.62 3.18
CA PHE A 221 6.45 -11.80 3.24
C PHE A 221 7.15 -10.56 3.78
N LEU A 222 6.82 -9.36 3.28
CA LEU A 222 7.41 -8.10 3.76
C LEU A 222 7.03 -7.78 5.21
N ALA A 223 5.83 -8.15 5.63
CA ALA A 223 5.34 -7.93 6.99
C ALA A 223 5.98 -8.86 8.03
N SER A 224 6.37 -10.07 7.62
CA SER A 224 6.85 -11.13 8.52
C SER A 224 8.38 -11.17 8.64
N ASP A 225 8.86 -12.02 9.56
CA ASP A 225 10.28 -12.28 9.79
C ASP A 225 10.95 -13.02 8.61
N ASP A 226 10.17 -13.60 7.68
CA ASP A 226 10.69 -14.21 6.46
C ASP A 226 11.50 -13.22 5.62
N SER A 227 11.24 -11.91 5.76
CA SER A 227 11.94 -10.84 5.09
C SER A 227 12.94 -10.09 6.01
N SER A 228 13.41 -10.74 7.09
CA SER A 228 14.28 -10.12 8.10
C SER A 228 15.58 -9.50 7.54
N TYR A 229 16.07 -9.98 6.40
CA TYR A 229 17.25 -9.45 5.72
C TYR A 229 16.93 -8.62 4.45
N VAL A 230 15.64 -8.30 4.23
CA VAL A 230 15.17 -7.46 3.10
C VAL A 230 14.89 -6.06 3.60
N ASN A 231 15.74 -5.09 3.21
CA ASN A 231 15.62 -3.71 3.64
C ASN A 231 16.06 -2.74 2.53
N GLY A 232 15.29 -1.70 2.27
CA GLY A 232 15.54 -0.72 1.22
C GLY A 232 15.22 -1.20 -0.20
N MET A 233 14.56 -2.35 -0.35
CA MET A 233 14.26 -2.94 -1.64
C MET A 233 12.94 -2.43 -2.22
N GLU A 234 12.92 -2.30 -3.55
CA GLU A 234 11.72 -2.21 -4.36
C GLU A 234 11.42 -3.59 -4.92
N LEU A 235 10.42 -4.25 -4.35
CA LEU A 235 10.04 -5.60 -4.73
C LEU A 235 8.94 -5.54 -5.81
N VAL A 236 9.34 -5.79 -7.05
CA VAL A 236 8.46 -5.73 -8.22
C VAL A 236 7.66 -7.03 -8.34
N VAL A 237 6.33 -6.91 -8.44
CA VAL A 237 5.38 -8.03 -8.54
C VAL A 237 4.40 -7.72 -9.67
N ASP A 238 4.85 -7.90 -10.91
CA ASP A 238 4.16 -7.40 -12.10
C ASP A 238 4.10 -8.40 -13.27
N GLY A 239 4.33 -9.68 -13.02
CA GLY A 239 4.36 -10.70 -14.04
C GLY A 239 5.49 -10.56 -15.06
N GLY A 240 6.52 -9.76 -14.75
CA GLY A 240 7.69 -9.51 -15.60
C GLY A 240 7.57 -8.26 -16.49
N THR A 241 6.51 -7.46 -16.36
CA THR A 241 6.22 -6.31 -17.25
C THR A 241 7.35 -5.26 -17.23
N ALA A 242 7.95 -4.98 -16.09
CA ALA A 242 9.04 -4.00 -15.96
C ALA A 242 10.42 -4.56 -16.36
N ALA A 243 10.54 -5.86 -16.56
CA ALA A 243 11.81 -6.52 -16.90
C ALA A 243 12.10 -6.59 -18.40
N VAL A 244 11.12 -6.23 -19.26
CA VAL A 244 11.19 -6.30 -20.72
C VAL A 244 10.80 -4.98 -21.40
#